data_bd38f164b512381181b036634365a9fc
#
_entry.id   bd38f164b512381181b036634365a9fc
#
_cell.length_a   1.000
_cell.length_b   1.000
_cell.length_c   1.000
_cell.angle_alpha   90.00
_cell.angle_beta   90.00
_cell.angle_gamma   90.00
#
_symmetry.space_group_name_H-M   'P 1'
#
loop_
_entity.id
_entity.type
_entity.pdbx_description
1 polymer ?
#
loop_
_entity_poly.entity_id
_entity_poly.type
_entity_poly.pdbx_seq_one_letter_code
_entity_poly.pdbx_strand_id
1 'polypeptide(L)'
;MRIIVPIERKRYLYELRQQMGSFSDFWSERFTGVFFGSFIYVTHHAGHEWNRKITNEKSRAIGVVTKHGNGCAVNVILTRGYLDPWWMAVFFCLFVALFAVASRGEVDPQMYKTAGIVTAVLGVSSYLQCWFTEQGQRGMMELRSLLQNPLRFWPDEDEL
;
A
#
# COMPACT_ATOMS: atom_id res chain seq x y z
N MET A 1 -8.17 6.97 -10.22
CA MET A 1 -7.43 8.09 -10.85
C MET A 1 -6.77 7.59 -12.12
N ARG A 2 -6.76 8.40 -13.18
CA ARG A 2 -6.06 8.08 -14.44
C ARG A 2 -4.98 9.12 -14.67
N ILE A 3 -3.74 8.66 -14.89
CA ILE A 3 -2.57 9.49 -15.19
C ILE A 3 -2.09 9.11 -16.59
N ILE A 4 -1.85 10.08 -17.44
CA ILE A 4 -1.26 9.87 -18.77
C ILE A 4 0.19 10.33 -18.70
N VAL A 5 1.11 9.43 -19.05
CA VAL A 5 2.55 9.69 -19.01
C VAL A 5 3.13 9.51 -20.42
N PRO A 6 3.92 10.49 -20.93
CA PRO A 6 4.48 10.45 -22.29
C PRO A 6 5.72 9.54 -22.38
N ILE A 7 5.73 8.43 -21.66
CA ILE A 7 6.82 7.45 -21.62
C ILE A 7 6.25 6.09 -22.04
N GLU A 8 7.00 5.35 -22.85
CA GLU A 8 6.60 4.01 -23.26
C GLU A 8 6.38 3.12 -22.02
N ARG A 9 5.32 2.27 -22.06
CA ARG A 9 4.90 1.42 -20.94
C ARG A 9 6.04 0.59 -20.33
N LYS A 10 6.89 -0.03 -21.18
CA LYS A 10 8.00 -0.86 -20.70
C LYS A 10 9.02 -0.03 -19.93
N ARG A 11 9.36 1.14 -20.46
CA ARG A 11 10.30 2.08 -19.84
C ARG A 11 9.72 2.63 -18.54
N TYR A 12 8.44 3.02 -18.54
CA TYR A 12 7.76 3.49 -17.33
C TYR A 12 7.80 2.46 -16.20
N LEU A 13 7.47 1.20 -16.48
CA LEU A 13 7.50 0.13 -15.48
C LEU A 13 8.94 -0.17 -15.01
N TYR A 14 9.93 -0.03 -15.88
CA TYR A 14 11.33 -0.18 -15.50
C TYR A 14 11.77 0.93 -14.55
N GLU A 15 11.55 2.20 -14.93
CA GLU A 15 11.90 3.37 -14.10
C GLU A 15 11.17 3.31 -12.74
N LEU A 16 9.89 2.97 -12.75
CA LEU A 16 9.12 2.83 -11.51
C LEU A 16 9.71 1.74 -10.60
N ARG A 17 10.20 0.63 -11.15
CA ARG A 17 10.85 -0.42 -10.37
C ARG A 17 12.17 0.03 -9.75
N GLN A 18 12.95 0.86 -10.44
CA GLN A 18 14.22 1.39 -9.93
C GLN A 18 14.02 2.27 -8.70
N GLN A 19 12.84 2.90 -8.58
CA GLN A 19 12.49 3.73 -7.41
C GLN A 19 12.04 2.91 -6.19
N MET A 20 11.87 1.59 -6.35
CA MET A 20 11.46 0.74 -5.23
C MET A 20 12.67 0.36 -4.39
N GLY A 21 12.64 0.72 -3.12
CA GLY A 21 13.66 0.33 -2.14
C GLY A 21 13.66 -1.18 -1.85
N SER A 22 14.78 -1.66 -1.34
CA SER A 22 14.89 -3.04 -0.85
C SER A 22 14.07 -3.18 0.44
N PHE A 23 13.45 -4.37 0.64
CA PHE A 23 12.64 -4.68 1.82
C PHE A 23 13.43 -4.62 3.14
N SER A 24 14.77 -4.56 3.06
CA SER A 24 15.68 -4.60 4.22
C SER A 24 15.74 -3.32 5.05
N ASP A 25 15.32 -2.17 4.49
CA ASP A 25 15.45 -0.89 5.17
C ASP A 25 14.10 -0.39 5.70
N PHE A 26 13.63 -1.04 6.73
CA PHE A 26 12.36 -0.75 7.39
C PHE A 26 12.26 0.66 8.02
N TRP A 27 13.39 1.35 8.17
CA TRP A 27 13.52 2.59 8.95
C TRP A 27 13.50 3.88 8.13
N SER A 28 13.63 3.80 6.82
CA SER A 28 13.65 4.98 5.95
C SER A 28 12.32 5.19 5.22
N GLU A 29 11.99 6.44 4.93
CA GLU A 29 10.88 6.80 4.04
C GLU A 29 11.11 6.16 2.66
N ARG A 30 10.22 5.28 2.21
CA ARG A 30 10.44 4.48 0.99
C ARG A 30 9.19 4.09 0.27
N PHE A 31 9.42 3.90 -1.03
CA PHE A 31 8.46 3.22 -1.88
C PHE A 31 8.82 1.75 -1.97
N THR A 32 7.83 0.88 -1.80
CA THR A 32 7.94 -0.55 -2.05
C THR A 32 6.86 -0.96 -3.05
N GLY A 33 7.10 -1.98 -3.86
CA GLY A 33 6.10 -2.35 -4.85
C GLY A 33 6.22 -3.76 -5.38
N VAL A 34 5.09 -4.26 -5.85
CA VAL A 34 4.96 -5.54 -6.55
C VAL A 34 4.40 -5.27 -7.94
N PHE A 35 5.02 -5.86 -8.96
CA PHE A 35 4.68 -5.69 -10.36
C PHE A 35 4.40 -7.04 -11.00
N PHE A 36 3.23 -7.20 -11.55
CA PHE A 36 2.85 -8.41 -12.29
C PHE A 36 2.27 -8.03 -13.65
N GLY A 37 3.10 -8.16 -14.70
CA GLY A 37 2.73 -7.74 -16.06
C GLY A 37 2.41 -6.25 -16.16
N SER A 38 1.14 -5.92 -16.33
CA SER A 38 0.63 -4.54 -16.34
C SER A 38 0.14 -4.07 -14.98
N PHE A 39 -0.04 -4.97 -14.03
CA PHE A 39 -0.53 -4.67 -12.70
C PHE A 39 0.59 -4.10 -11.84
N ILE A 40 0.26 -3.06 -11.08
CA ILE A 40 1.16 -2.41 -10.12
C ILE A 40 0.48 -2.34 -8.75
N TYR A 41 1.23 -2.69 -7.72
CA TYR A 41 0.91 -2.43 -6.33
C TYR A 41 2.09 -1.71 -5.72
N VAL A 42 1.95 -0.44 -5.42
CA VAL A 42 3.01 0.41 -4.87
C VAL A 42 2.57 0.95 -3.53
N THR A 43 3.44 0.87 -2.54
CA THR A 43 3.20 1.35 -1.18
C THR A 43 4.26 2.39 -0.82
N HIS A 44 3.84 3.49 -0.25
CA HIS A 44 4.70 4.47 0.38
C HIS A 44 4.68 4.27 1.90
N HIS A 45 5.85 4.15 2.49
CA HIS A 45 6.07 4.13 3.93
C HIS A 45 6.65 5.46 4.35
N ALA A 46 5.94 6.20 5.19
CA ALA A 46 6.53 7.32 5.90
C ALA A 46 7.52 6.76 6.94
N GLY A 47 8.80 7.07 6.81
CA GLY A 47 9.88 6.52 7.64
C GLY A 47 9.63 6.70 9.15
N HIS A 48 10.38 5.95 9.95
CA HIS A 48 10.28 5.91 11.39
C HIS A 48 11.18 7.01 11.99
N GLU A 49 10.68 8.22 12.16
CA GLU A 49 11.38 9.22 12.95
C GLU A 49 11.23 8.90 14.45
N TRP A 50 12.34 8.64 15.12
CA TRP A 50 12.45 8.24 16.54
C TRP A 50 11.71 9.16 17.51
N ASN A 51 11.38 10.38 17.14
CA ASN A 51 10.80 11.40 18.02
C ASN A 51 9.40 11.87 17.65
N ARG A 52 8.80 11.36 16.58
CA ARG A 52 7.42 11.66 16.19
C ARG A 52 6.56 10.41 16.34
N LYS A 53 5.35 10.58 16.84
CA LYS A 53 4.35 9.52 17.00
C LYS A 53 4.40 8.58 15.81
N ILE A 54 4.82 7.33 16.06
CA ILE A 54 4.95 6.27 15.09
C ILE A 54 3.62 6.11 14.36
N THR A 55 3.51 6.65 13.17
CA THR A 55 2.36 6.40 12.33
C THR A 55 2.77 5.35 11.31
N ASN A 56 2.37 4.11 11.54
CA ASN A 56 2.48 3.03 10.56
C ASN A 56 1.52 3.24 9.37
N GLU A 57 1.19 4.49 9.07
CA GLU A 57 0.30 4.80 7.98
C GLU A 57 0.99 4.55 6.65
N LYS A 58 0.34 3.76 5.82
CA LYS A 58 0.81 3.41 4.48
C LYS A 58 -0.13 3.98 3.44
N SER A 59 0.40 4.71 2.49
CA SER A 59 -0.32 5.08 1.28
C SER A 59 -0.06 4.03 0.21
N ARG A 60 -1.10 3.62 -0.51
CA ARG A 60 -1.02 2.53 -1.50
C ARG A 60 -1.62 2.97 -2.82
N ALA A 61 -0.99 2.55 -3.90
CA ALA A 61 -1.52 2.65 -5.26
C ALA A 61 -1.70 1.24 -5.84
N ILE A 62 -2.91 0.92 -6.22
CA ILE A 62 -3.26 -0.37 -6.83
C ILE A 62 -3.83 -0.06 -8.21
N GLY A 63 -3.28 -0.66 -9.25
CA GLY A 63 -3.80 -0.39 -10.58
C GLY A 63 -3.10 -1.09 -11.72
N VAL A 64 -3.35 -0.58 -12.92
CA VAL A 64 -2.88 -1.17 -14.18
C VAL A 64 -2.29 -0.09 -15.07
N VAL A 65 -1.13 -0.40 -15.65
CA VAL A 65 -0.46 0.42 -16.66
C VAL A 65 -0.78 -0.12 -18.05
N THR A 66 -1.47 0.68 -18.85
CA THR A 66 -1.88 0.33 -20.22
C THR A 66 -1.15 1.19 -21.23
N LYS A 67 -0.98 0.69 -22.45
CA LYS A 67 -0.45 1.49 -23.58
C LYS A 67 -1.46 2.56 -23.95
N HIS A 68 -1.01 3.78 -24.21
CA HIS A 68 -1.84 4.89 -24.65
C HIS A 68 -1.07 5.77 -25.66
N GLY A 69 -1.41 5.63 -26.94
CA GLY A 69 -0.67 6.28 -28.01
C GLY A 69 0.82 5.92 -27.98
N ASN A 70 1.69 6.94 -27.96
CA ASN A 70 3.15 6.79 -27.85
C ASN A 70 3.62 6.69 -26.38
N GLY A 71 2.72 6.78 -25.40
CA GLY A 71 3.01 6.70 -23.98
C GLY A 71 2.23 5.60 -23.27
N CYS A 72 1.97 5.82 -21.98
CA CYS A 72 1.15 4.92 -21.17
C CYS A 72 0.08 5.67 -20.36
N ALA A 73 -0.98 4.96 -20.03
CA ALA A 73 -2.00 5.39 -19.09
C ALA A 73 -1.93 4.52 -17.83
N VAL A 74 -1.77 5.16 -16.70
CA VAL A 74 -1.71 4.54 -15.38
C VAL A 74 -3.06 4.73 -14.71
N ASN A 75 -3.85 3.65 -14.63
CA ASN A 75 -5.14 3.65 -13.97
C ASN A 75 -4.96 3.07 -12.57
N VAL A 76 -5.05 3.91 -11.55
CA VAL A 76 -4.80 3.51 -10.16
C VAL A 76 -5.89 3.97 -9.22
N ILE A 77 -6.11 3.18 -8.19
CA ILE A 77 -6.86 3.51 -6.99
C ILE A 77 -5.84 3.79 -5.91
N LEU A 78 -5.88 5.01 -5.37
CA LEU A 78 -5.06 5.39 -4.23
C LEU A 78 -5.85 5.14 -2.96
N THR A 79 -5.25 4.42 -2.03
CA THR A 79 -5.82 4.14 -0.71
C THR A 79 -4.79 4.42 0.36
N ARG A 80 -5.24 4.63 1.58
CA ARG A 80 -4.38 4.77 2.76
C ARG A 80 -4.94 3.91 3.89
N GLY A 81 -4.10 3.49 4.80
CA GLY A 81 -4.51 2.69 5.95
C GLY A 81 -3.31 2.15 6.72
N TYR A 82 -3.54 1.83 8.00
CA TYR A 82 -2.51 1.24 8.86
C TYR A 82 -2.30 -0.25 8.56
N LEU A 83 -3.37 -0.94 8.17
CA LEU A 83 -3.33 -2.39 7.95
C LEU A 83 -3.27 -2.73 6.47
N ASP A 84 -2.33 -3.59 6.10
CA ASP A 84 -2.33 -4.20 4.79
C ASP A 84 -3.46 -5.24 4.68
N PRO A 85 -4.05 -5.46 3.49
CA PRO A 85 -5.10 -6.47 3.28
C PRO A 85 -4.71 -7.87 3.79
N TRP A 86 -3.42 -8.20 3.72
CA TRP A 86 -2.87 -9.45 4.25
C TRP A 86 -3.03 -9.60 5.76
N TRP A 87 -2.84 -8.52 6.51
CA TRP A 87 -3.05 -8.52 7.95
C TRP A 87 -4.52 -8.73 8.30
N MET A 88 -5.44 -8.21 7.49
CA MET A 88 -6.86 -8.48 7.67
C MET A 88 -7.17 -9.98 7.54
N ALA A 89 -6.57 -10.65 6.53
CA ALA A 89 -6.71 -12.09 6.36
C ALA A 89 -6.09 -12.86 7.55
N VAL A 90 -4.90 -12.46 8.02
CA VAL A 90 -4.23 -13.05 9.18
C VAL A 90 -5.08 -12.89 10.44
N PHE A 91 -5.64 -11.71 10.71
CA PHE A 91 -6.53 -11.49 11.85
C PHE A 91 -7.80 -12.32 11.75
N PHE A 92 -8.40 -12.43 10.57
CA PHE A 92 -9.57 -13.29 10.38
C PHE A 92 -9.25 -14.75 10.72
N CYS A 93 -8.16 -15.30 10.18
CA CYS A 93 -7.74 -16.65 10.47
C CYS A 93 -7.42 -16.84 11.96
N LEU A 94 -6.76 -15.85 12.59
CA LEU A 94 -6.44 -15.88 14.02
C LEU A 94 -7.72 -15.92 14.88
N PHE A 95 -8.72 -15.09 14.57
CA PHE A 95 -9.99 -15.09 15.30
C PHE A 95 -10.73 -16.40 15.14
N VAL A 96 -10.78 -16.95 13.91
CA VAL A 96 -11.38 -18.27 13.67
C VAL A 96 -10.67 -19.35 14.50
N ALA A 97 -9.34 -19.36 14.51
CA ALA A 97 -8.56 -20.30 15.31
C ALA A 97 -8.81 -20.17 16.81
N LEU A 98 -8.84 -18.94 17.33
CA LEU A 98 -9.14 -18.68 18.75
C LEU A 98 -10.54 -19.14 19.14
N PHE A 99 -11.55 -18.88 18.30
CA PHE A 99 -12.90 -19.36 18.55
C PHE A 99 -12.99 -20.90 18.51
N ALA A 100 -12.32 -21.55 17.55
CA ALA A 100 -12.27 -23.00 17.46
C ALA A 100 -11.63 -23.65 18.71
N VAL A 101 -10.55 -23.03 19.22
CA VAL A 101 -9.93 -23.50 20.48
C VAL A 101 -10.86 -23.29 21.67
N ALA A 102 -11.50 -22.12 21.76
CA ALA A 102 -12.41 -21.78 22.87
C ALA A 102 -13.65 -22.71 22.91
N SER A 103 -14.13 -23.15 21.74
CA SER A 103 -15.27 -24.06 21.61
C SER A 103 -14.90 -25.57 21.64
N ARG A 104 -13.66 -25.89 22.05
CA ARG A 104 -13.15 -27.29 22.11
C ARG A 104 -13.21 -28.03 20.77
N GLY A 105 -13.07 -27.28 19.67
CA GLY A 105 -13.06 -27.83 18.31
C GLY A 105 -14.42 -27.92 17.62
N GLU A 106 -15.50 -27.57 18.29
CA GLU A 106 -16.81 -27.43 17.66
C GLU A 106 -16.86 -26.10 16.89
N VAL A 107 -16.82 -26.18 15.57
CA VAL A 107 -16.83 -24.99 14.70
C VAL A 107 -18.25 -24.71 14.24
N ASP A 108 -18.90 -23.73 14.88
CA ASP A 108 -20.23 -23.26 14.48
C ASP A 108 -20.09 -22.23 13.32
N PRO A 109 -20.98 -22.24 12.31
CA PRO A 109 -21.07 -21.20 11.28
C PRO A 109 -21.17 -19.77 11.83
N GLN A 110 -21.70 -19.59 13.02
CA GLN A 110 -21.77 -18.28 13.70
C GLN A 110 -20.38 -17.73 14.05
N MET A 111 -19.40 -18.60 14.31
CA MET A 111 -18.01 -18.18 14.60
C MET A 111 -17.37 -17.46 13.41
N TYR A 112 -17.58 -17.95 12.19
CA TYR A 112 -17.09 -17.29 10.98
C TYR A 112 -17.72 -15.92 10.77
N LYS A 113 -19.01 -15.79 11.06
CA LYS A 113 -19.72 -14.52 10.98
C LYS A 113 -19.14 -13.53 12.01
N THR A 114 -18.97 -13.96 13.24
CA THR A 114 -18.40 -13.13 14.31
C THR A 114 -16.97 -12.71 14.00
N ALA A 115 -16.11 -13.65 13.57
CA ALA A 115 -14.74 -13.33 13.14
C ALA A 115 -14.72 -12.33 11.97
N GLY A 116 -15.63 -12.52 11.00
CA GLY A 116 -15.78 -11.59 9.87
C GLY A 116 -16.20 -10.19 10.30
N ILE A 117 -17.17 -10.08 11.20
CA ILE A 117 -17.65 -8.79 11.74
C ILE A 117 -16.52 -8.09 12.50
N VAL A 118 -15.82 -8.77 13.40
CA VAL A 118 -14.72 -8.20 14.18
C VAL A 118 -13.61 -7.71 13.24
N THR A 119 -13.22 -8.53 12.27
CA THR A 119 -12.21 -8.16 11.27
C THR A 119 -12.65 -6.96 10.44
N ALA A 120 -13.91 -6.91 10.00
CA ALA A 120 -14.45 -5.77 9.25
C ALA A 120 -14.45 -4.49 10.09
N VAL A 121 -14.85 -4.55 11.37
CA VAL A 121 -14.84 -3.41 12.29
C VAL A 121 -13.41 -2.89 12.49
N LEU A 122 -12.43 -3.76 12.67
CA LEU A 122 -11.01 -3.38 12.78
C LEU A 122 -10.52 -2.71 11.48
N GLY A 123 -10.89 -3.24 10.32
CA GLY A 123 -10.54 -2.65 9.02
C GLY A 123 -11.14 -1.26 8.83
N VAL A 124 -12.44 -1.12 9.07
CA VAL A 124 -13.14 0.16 8.97
C VAL A 124 -12.58 1.18 9.95
N SER A 125 -12.36 0.81 11.22
CA SER A 125 -11.81 1.72 12.22
C SER A 125 -10.40 2.18 11.87
N SER A 126 -9.53 1.28 11.39
CA SER A 126 -8.18 1.64 10.94
C SER A 126 -8.22 2.58 9.73
N TYR A 127 -9.14 2.37 8.80
CA TYR A 127 -9.33 3.25 7.64
C TYR A 127 -9.84 4.64 8.06
N LEU A 128 -10.82 4.71 8.97
CA LEU A 128 -11.35 5.96 9.47
C LEU A 128 -10.30 6.77 10.25
N GLN A 129 -9.47 6.11 11.07
CA GLN A 129 -8.38 6.78 11.77
C GLN A 129 -7.42 7.47 10.79
N CYS A 130 -7.09 6.82 9.67
CA CYS A 130 -6.24 7.42 8.64
C CYS A 130 -6.87 8.63 7.96
N TRP A 131 -8.19 8.71 7.90
CA TRP A 131 -8.88 9.81 7.22
C TRP A 131 -8.67 11.14 7.93
N PHE A 132 -8.47 11.12 9.24
CA PHE A 132 -8.30 12.30 10.08
C PHE A 132 -6.84 12.70 10.31
N THR A 133 -5.86 11.97 9.75
CA THR A 133 -4.44 12.29 9.91
C THR A 133 -3.89 13.06 8.71
N GLU A 134 -3.16 14.16 8.98
CA GLU A 134 -2.53 14.98 7.93
C GLU A 134 -1.40 14.24 7.19
N GLN A 135 -0.70 13.34 7.90
CA GLN A 135 0.42 12.58 7.35
C GLN A 135 0.02 11.68 6.18
N GLY A 136 -1.19 11.13 6.19
CA GLY A 136 -1.69 10.33 5.07
C GLY A 136 -1.91 11.13 3.79
N GLN A 137 -2.18 12.42 3.90
CA GLN A 137 -2.29 13.29 2.73
C GLN A 137 -0.92 13.49 2.06
N ARG A 138 0.13 13.67 2.85
CA ARG A 138 1.50 13.80 2.34
C ARG A 138 1.93 12.53 1.60
N GLY A 139 1.79 11.35 2.20
CA GLY A 139 2.14 10.08 1.57
C GLY A 139 1.37 9.82 0.27
N MET A 140 0.10 10.23 0.18
CA MET A 140 -0.67 10.14 -1.05
C MET A 140 -0.18 11.12 -2.13
N MET A 141 0.24 12.34 -1.75
CA MET A 141 0.81 13.31 -2.70
C MET A 141 2.15 12.81 -3.26
N GLU A 142 3.01 12.28 -2.42
CA GLU A 142 4.31 11.73 -2.82
C GLU A 142 4.14 10.51 -3.74
N LEU A 143 3.24 9.60 -3.39
CA LEU A 143 2.90 8.46 -4.23
C LEU A 143 2.32 8.88 -5.59
N ARG A 144 1.47 9.91 -5.60
CA ARG A 144 0.96 10.49 -6.84
C ARG A 144 2.06 11.14 -7.66
N SER A 145 2.98 11.87 -7.03
CA SER A 145 4.13 12.51 -7.68
C SER A 145 5.05 11.48 -8.32
N LEU A 146 5.36 10.38 -7.60
CA LEU A 146 6.12 9.26 -8.13
C LEU A 146 5.45 8.65 -9.38
N LEU A 147 4.14 8.40 -9.32
CA LEU A 147 3.41 7.81 -10.44
C LEU A 147 3.31 8.74 -11.65
N GLN A 148 3.31 10.05 -11.43
CA GLN A 148 3.31 11.05 -12.52
C GLN A 148 4.66 11.20 -13.18
N ASN A 149 5.74 11.16 -12.40
CA ASN A 149 7.09 11.36 -12.91
C ASN A 149 8.09 10.49 -12.13
N PRO A 150 8.26 9.21 -12.50
CA PRO A 150 9.16 8.31 -11.80
C PRO A 150 10.64 8.73 -11.91
N LEU A 151 11.00 9.56 -12.89
CA LEU A 151 12.38 10.04 -13.08
C LEU A 151 12.79 11.13 -12.08
N ARG A 152 11.83 11.81 -11.44
CA ARG A 152 12.11 12.93 -10.53
C ARG A 152 12.67 12.50 -9.16
N PHE A 153 12.57 11.23 -8.82
CA PHE A 153 12.99 10.69 -7.53
C PHE A 153 14.40 10.06 -7.56
N TRP A 154 15.20 10.31 -8.60
CA TRP A 154 16.61 10.00 -8.54
C TRP A 154 17.26 10.97 -7.55
N PRO A 155 18.02 10.47 -6.55
CA PRO A 155 18.88 11.34 -5.76
C PRO A 155 19.84 12.04 -6.73
N ASP A 156 19.95 13.34 -6.62
CA ASP A 156 20.94 14.10 -7.38
C ASP A 156 22.31 13.46 -7.07
N GLU A 157 23.11 13.17 -8.12
CA GLU A 157 24.42 12.51 -7.98
C GLU A 157 25.43 13.33 -7.14
N ASP A 158 25.06 14.55 -6.74
CA ASP A 158 25.86 15.47 -5.94
C ASP A 158 25.74 15.25 -4.42
N GLU A 159 24.94 14.27 -3.94
CA GLU A 159 24.82 13.94 -2.50
C GLU A 159 25.51 12.61 -2.11
N LEU A 160 26.33 12.03 -2.98
CA LEU A 160 27.20 10.88 -2.71
C LEU A 160 28.64 11.36 -2.52
#